data_7ac09e1ae710253a306fbde61d96eb5a
#
_entry.id   7ac09e1ae710253a306fbde61d96eb5a
#
_cell.length_a   1.000
_cell.length_b   1.000
_cell.length_c   1.000
_cell.angle_alpha   90.00
_cell.angle_beta   90.00
_cell.angle_gamma   90.00
#
_symmetry.space_group_name_H-M   'P 1'
#
loop_
_entity.id
_entity.type
_entity.pdbx_description
1 polymer ?
#
loop_
_entity_poly.entity_id
_entity_poly.type
_entity_poly.pdbx_seq_one_letter_code
_entity_poly.pdbx_strand_id
1 'polypeptide(L)'
;MTQLQHPPILGTSQAIWADEPACARDAGRLARPIRDVRALRDAFVELEGPLGAGKTTFVRHLLHALGVEGRIKSPTYAVVETYEPGDLAISHFDFYRFDDPQEWEDAGLRDLFGAPGLKVVEWAEKAHPLLPVPDLRVTITPHDGTIRGVRFDAMTPIGLQLLDNLRS
;
A
#
# COMPACT_ATOMS: atom_id res chain seq x y z
N MET A 1 23.59 -18.43 13.94
CA MET A 1 23.42 -17.30 13.00
C MET A 1 22.03 -17.34 12.41
N THR A 2 21.20 -16.41 12.80
CA THR A 2 19.88 -16.26 12.18
C THR A 2 20.05 -15.59 10.82
N GLN A 3 19.87 -16.36 9.77
CA GLN A 3 19.74 -15.76 8.45
C GLN A 3 18.44 -14.94 8.45
N LEU A 4 18.56 -13.67 8.05
CA LEU A 4 17.40 -12.84 7.75
C LEU A 4 16.66 -13.51 6.59
N GLN A 5 15.67 -14.32 6.93
CA GLN A 5 14.82 -14.93 5.91
C GLN A 5 13.81 -13.88 5.45
N HIS A 6 13.92 -13.50 4.18
CA HIS A 6 12.85 -12.74 3.57
C HIS A 6 11.58 -13.60 3.56
N PRO A 7 10.40 -13.01 3.89
CA PRO A 7 9.16 -13.77 3.81
C PRO A 7 8.96 -14.30 2.38
N PRO A 8 8.46 -15.53 2.23
CA PRO A 8 8.25 -16.10 0.90
C PRO A 8 7.17 -15.34 0.15
N ILE A 9 7.40 -15.14 -1.15
CA ILE A 9 6.40 -14.59 -2.07
C ILE A 9 5.50 -15.74 -2.51
N LEU A 10 4.20 -15.65 -2.24
CA LEU A 10 3.23 -16.70 -2.56
C LEU A 10 2.72 -16.61 -4.00
N GLY A 11 2.76 -15.44 -4.60
CA GLY A 11 2.33 -15.23 -5.98
C GLY A 11 2.75 -13.86 -6.46
N THR A 12 2.89 -13.72 -7.78
CA THR A 12 3.33 -12.48 -8.41
C THR A 12 2.50 -12.22 -9.67
N SER A 13 2.21 -10.93 -9.93
CA SER A 13 1.67 -10.44 -11.19
C SER A 13 2.47 -9.21 -11.61
N GLN A 14 2.58 -9.00 -12.93
CA GLN A 14 3.29 -7.85 -13.47
C GLN A 14 2.39 -7.09 -14.43
N ALA A 15 2.60 -5.78 -14.52
CA ALA A 15 1.86 -4.90 -15.40
C ALA A 15 2.76 -3.78 -15.90
N ILE A 16 2.37 -3.18 -17.01
CA ILE A 16 2.97 -1.95 -17.52
C ILE A 16 1.88 -0.88 -17.49
N TRP A 17 2.15 0.22 -16.81
CA TRP A 17 1.27 1.39 -16.86
C TRP A 17 1.86 2.38 -17.88
N ALA A 18 1.24 2.44 -19.04
CA ALA A 18 1.68 3.37 -20.07
C ALA A 18 1.33 4.83 -19.72
N ASP A 19 0.31 5.01 -18.88
CA ASP A 19 -0.24 6.32 -18.51
C ASP A 19 -0.93 6.24 -17.15
N GLU A 20 -1.42 7.37 -16.67
CA GLU A 20 -2.14 7.43 -15.39
C GLU A 20 -3.47 6.65 -15.42
N PRO A 21 -4.27 6.64 -16.50
CA PRO A 21 -5.47 5.79 -16.55
C PRO A 21 -5.18 4.30 -16.34
N ALA A 22 -4.05 3.79 -16.79
CA ALA A 22 -3.67 2.39 -16.54
C ALA A 22 -3.42 2.15 -15.04
N CYS A 23 -2.76 3.09 -14.36
CA CYS A 23 -2.58 3.06 -12.91
C CYS A 23 -3.94 3.06 -12.20
N ALA A 24 -4.84 3.94 -12.62
CA ALA A 24 -6.18 4.04 -12.02
C ALA A 24 -6.98 2.75 -12.19
N ARG A 25 -6.86 2.06 -13.33
CA ARG A 25 -7.54 0.77 -13.55
C ARG A 25 -7.09 -0.28 -12.54
N ASP A 26 -5.79 -0.42 -12.32
CA ASP A 26 -5.28 -1.41 -11.37
C ASP A 26 -5.61 -1.02 -9.93
N ALA A 27 -5.59 0.26 -9.60
CA ALA A 27 -6.06 0.73 -8.31
C ALA A 27 -7.53 0.35 -8.08
N GLY A 28 -8.39 0.50 -9.10
CA GLY A 28 -9.79 0.09 -9.04
C GLY A 28 -9.97 -1.42 -8.87
N ARG A 29 -9.13 -2.21 -9.54
CA ARG A 29 -9.15 -3.67 -9.41
C ARG A 29 -8.75 -4.13 -8.00
N LEU A 30 -7.82 -3.42 -7.39
CA LEU A 30 -7.43 -3.69 -6.01
C LEU A 30 -8.51 -3.25 -5.02
N ALA A 31 -9.15 -2.12 -5.28
CA ALA A 31 -10.19 -1.57 -4.41
C ALA A 31 -11.42 -2.47 -4.33
N ARG A 32 -11.81 -3.10 -5.44
CA ARG A 32 -13.04 -3.91 -5.51
C ARG A 32 -13.11 -4.99 -4.43
N PRO A 33 -12.13 -5.91 -4.31
CA PRO A 33 -12.22 -6.96 -3.29
C PRO A 33 -12.13 -6.39 -1.87
N ILE A 34 -11.39 -5.33 -1.65
CA ILE A 34 -11.29 -4.69 -0.33
C ILE A 34 -12.66 -4.15 0.09
N ARG A 35 -13.39 -3.55 -0.85
CA ARG A 35 -14.72 -3.01 -0.59
C ARG A 35 -15.77 -4.09 -0.42
N ASP A 36 -15.71 -5.15 -1.27
CA ASP A 36 -16.77 -6.15 -1.37
C ASP A 36 -16.59 -7.34 -0.42
N VAL A 37 -15.37 -7.65 0.00
CA VAL A 37 -15.07 -8.80 0.86
C VAL A 37 -14.58 -8.32 2.21
N ARG A 38 -15.40 -8.51 3.24
CA ARG A 38 -15.14 -8.00 4.57
C ARG A 38 -13.78 -8.47 5.14
N ALA A 39 -13.42 -9.72 4.90
CA ALA A 39 -12.17 -10.28 5.39
C ALA A 39 -10.91 -9.60 4.80
N LEU A 40 -11.04 -8.85 3.70
CA LEU A 40 -9.92 -8.16 3.06
C LEU A 40 -9.77 -6.70 3.52
N ARG A 41 -10.67 -6.23 4.37
CA ARG A 41 -10.68 -4.82 4.81
C ARG A 41 -9.56 -4.47 5.78
N ASP A 42 -8.89 -5.46 6.37
CA ASP A 42 -7.76 -5.24 7.28
C ASP A 42 -6.42 -5.49 6.57
N ALA A 43 -6.41 -5.53 5.26
CA ALA A 43 -5.20 -5.80 4.48
C ALA A 43 -4.13 -4.72 4.70
N PHE A 44 -2.88 -5.15 4.61
CA PHE A 44 -1.72 -4.28 4.61
C PHE A 44 -1.10 -4.30 3.21
N VAL A 45 -1.12 -3.14 2.55
CA VAL A 45 -0.55 -2.94 1.21
C VAL A 45 0.65 -2.01 1.34
N GLU A 46 1.80 -2.50 0.89
CA GLU A 46 3.07 -1.76 0.91
C GLU A 46 3.43 -1.33 -0.50
N LEU A 47 3.84 -0.06 -0.66
CA LEU A 47 4.26 0.49 -1.95
C LEU A 47 5.75 0.78 -1.92
N GLU A 48 6.47 0.24 -2.90
CA GLU A 48 7.90 0.44 -3.08
C GLU A 48 8.19 1.13 -4.40
N GLY A 49 9.23 1.93 -4.41
CA GLY A 49 9.71 2.62 -5.60
C GLY A 49 10.46 3.87 -5.23
N PRO A 50 11.31 4.38 -6.13
CA PRO A 50 12.05 5.62 -5.87
C PRO A 50 11.11 6.82 -5.78
N LEU A 51 11.65 7.93 -5.29
CA LEU A 51 10.92 9.19 -5.24
C LEU A 51 10.44 9.55 -6.65
N GLY A 52 9.17 9.94 -6.77
CA GLY A 52 8.57 10.26 -8.07
C GLY A 52 8.14 9.05 -8.90
N ALA A 53 8.19 7.84 -8.36
CA ALA A 53 7.76 6.63 -9.10
C ALA A 53 6.26 6.57 -9.36
N GLY A 54 5.44 7.32 -8.60
CA GLY A 54 4.00 7.28 -8.73
C GLY A 54 3.28 6.55 -7.60
N LYS A 55 3.95 6.32 -6.48
CA LYS A 55 3.35 5.64 -5.31
C LYS A 55 2.14 6.41 -4.79
N THR A 56 2.29 7.71 -4.57
CA THR A 56 1.21 8.56 -4.06
C THR A 56 0.07 8.66 -5.06
N THR A 57 0.38 8.68 -6.37
CA THR A 57 -0.64 8.67 -7.43
C THR A 57 -1.48 7.40 -7.36
N PHE A 58 -0.84 6.24 -7.20
CA PHE A 58 -1.55 4.98 -7.04
C PHE A 58 -2.44 5.00 -5.79
N VAL A 59 -1.92 5.46 -4.67
CA VAL A 59 -2.70 5.56 -3.42
C VAL A 59 -3.92 6.45 -3.62
N ARG A 60 -3.75 7.59 -4.29
CA ARG A 60 -4.87 8.51 -4.55
C ARG A 60 -5.99 7.82 -5.32
N HIS A 61 -5.65 7.11 -6.40
CA HIS A 61 -6.64 6.37 -7.19
C HIS A 61 -7.28 5.24 -6.38
N LEU A 62 -6.49 4.54 -5.57
CA LEU A 62 -7.01 3.48 -4.70
C LEU A 62 -8.02 4.03 -3.70
N LEU A 63 -7.69 5.11 -3.02
CA LEU A 63 -8.57 5.71 -2.02
C LEU A 63 -9.85 6.27 -2.65
N HIS A 64 -9.75 6.91 -3.81
CA HIS A 64 -10.94 7.37 -4.54
C HIS A 64 -11.83 6.19 -4.93
N ALA A 65 -11.23 5.10 -5.41
CA ALA A 65 -11.99 3.89 -5.77
C ALA A 65 -12.66 3.23 -4.55
N LEU A 66 -12.10 3.43 -3.36
CA LEU A 66 -12.67 2.94 -2.10
C LEU A 66 -13.75 3.88 -1.54
N GLY A 67 -14.00 5.02 -2.17
CA GLY A 67 -15.06 5.93 -1.78
C GLY A 67 -14.62 7.17 -1.03
N VAL A 68 -13.30 7.40 -0.88
CA VAL A 68 -12.81 8.64 -0.28
C VAL A 68 -13.09 9.79 -1.24
N GLU A 69 -13.78 10.83 -0.75
CA GLU A 69 -14.10 12.01 -1.53
C GLU A 69 -13.14 13.14 -1.23
N GLY A 70 -12.96 14.03 -2.20
CA GLY A 70 -12.14 15.22 -2.04
C GLY A 70 -10.68 15.00 -2.29
N ARG A 71 -9.88 15.96 -1.84
CA ARG A 71 -8.45 15.97 -2.09
C ARG A 71 -7.73 15.04 -1.13
N ILE A 72 -6.92 14.13 -1.69
CA ILE A 72 -6.07 13.23 -0.92
C ILE A 72 -4.67 13.80 -0.91
N LYS A 73 -4.14 14.05 0.28
CA LYS A 73 -2.80 14.58 0.49
C LYS A 73 -1.83 13.48 0.88
N SER A 74 -0.56 13.60 0.43
CA SER A 74 0.49 12.79 1.00
C SER A 74 0.74 13.20 2.45
N PRO A 75 0.88 12.24 3.40
CA PRO A 75 1.11 12.58 4.81
C PRO A 75 2.58 12.97 5.06
N THR A 76 3.01 14.11 4.49
CA THR A 76 4.42 14.53 4.51
C THR A 76 4.94 14.92 5.88
N TYR A 77 4.09 15.49 6.74
CA TYR A 77 4.50 15.92 8.08
C TYR A 77 3.91 15.06 9.19
N ALA A 78 2.71 14.54 8.95
CA ALA A 78 1.95 13.81 9.96
C ALA A 78 2.28 12.32 10.01
N VAL A 79 3.07 11.78 9.09
CA VAL A 79 3.39 10.35 8.92
C VAL A 79 2.16 9.49 8.57
N VAL A 80 0.97 9.83 9.04
CA VAL A 80 -0.27 9.10 8.77
C VAL A 80 -1.43 10.05 8.52
N GLU A 81 -2.25 9.68 7.52
CA GLU A 81 -3.57 10.28 7.28
C GLU A 81 -4.62 9.18 7.33
N THR A 82 -5.74 9.43 7.99
CA THR A 82 -6.82 8.45 8.14
C THR A 82 -8.07 8.90 7.39
N TYR A 83 -8.82 7.92 6.86
CA TYR A 83 -10.04 8.14 6.09
C TYR A 83 -11.07 7.09 6.50
N GLU A 84 -12.36 7.45 6.47
CA GLU A 84 -13.43 6.52 6.81
C GLU A 84 -14.58 6.60 5.80
N PRO A 85 -14.35 6.17 4.54
CA PRO A 85 -15.46 6.13 3.57
C PRO A 85 -16.45 5.01 3.94
N GLY A 86 -17.68 5.39 4.25
CA GLY A 86 -18.68 4.43 4.72
C GLY A 86 -18.25 3.77 6.03
N ASP A 87 -18.19 2.44 6.03
CA ASP A 87 -17.79 1.64 7.19
C ASP A 87 -16.35 1.11 7.10
N LEU A 88 -15.57 1.59 6.14
CA LEU A 88 -14.19 1.18 5.95
C LEU A 88 -13.22 2.18 6.56
N ALA A 89 -12.38 1.73 7.49
CA ALA A 89 -11.31 2.55 8.02
C ALA A 89 -10.05 2.35 7.16
N ILE A 90 -9.39 3.45 6.82
CA ILE A 90 -8.16 3.44 6.01
C ILE A 90 -7.11 4.30 6.70
N SER A 91 -5.90 3.79 6.82
CA SER A 91 -4.74 4.55 7.29
C SER A 91 -3.67 4.54 6.21
N HIS A 92 -3.27 5.73 5.76
CA HIS A 92 -2.20 5.91 4.79
C HIS A 92 -0.98 6.44 5.51
N PHE A 93 0.09 5.63 5.56
CA PHE A 93 1.36 5.96 6.21
C PHE A 93 2.40 6.30 5.17
N ASP A 94 3.22 7.31 5.45
CA ASP A 94 4.41 7.65 4.66
C ASP A 94 5.59 7.82 5.61
N PHE A 95 6.53 6.88 5.57
CA PHE A 95 7.69 6.88 6.47
C PHE A 95 8.94 7.55 5.87
N TYR A 96 8.78 8.33 4.79
CA TYR A 96 9.92 8.96 4.12
C TYR A 96 10.81 9.75 5.09
N ARG A 97 10.20 10.48 6.03
CA ARG A 97 10.91 11.30 7.02
C ARG A 97 11.05 10.63 8.38
N PHE A 98 10.80 9.34 8.43
CA PHE A 98 10.88 8.56 9.67
C PHE A 98 12.34 8.20 9.95
N ASP A 99 12.94 8.73 11.02
CA ASP A 99 14.35 8.56 11.32
C ASP A 99 14.63 7.72 12.57
N ASP A 100 13.69 7.70 13.52
CA ASP A 100 13.91 7.10 14.84
C ASP A 100 12.78 6.12 15.17
N PRO A 101 13.11 4.83 15.46
CA PRO A 101 12.11 3.86 15.92
C PRO A 101 11.28 4.32 17.11
N GLN A 102 11.81 5.21 17.94
CA GLN A 102 11.07 5.77 19.09
C GLN A 102 9.86 6.59 18.64
N GLU A 103 9.91 7.23 17.47
CA GLU A 103 8.77 7.97 16.91
C GLU A 103 7.55 7.07 16.72
N TRP A 104 7.77 5.79 16.41
CA TRP A 104 6.72 4.80 16.23
C TRP A 104 5.85 4.68 17.50
N GLU A 105 6.47 4.63 18.66
CA GLU A 105 5.75 4.52 19.92
C GLU A 105 5.21 5.87 20.40
N ASP A 106 6.01 6.92 20.32
CA ASP A 106 5.65 8.26 20.81
C ASP A 106 4.45 8.86 20.06
N ALA A 107 4.33 8.58 18.77
CA ALA A 107 3.23 9.07 17.94
C ALA A 107 1.99 8.17 17.97
N GLY A 108 2.02 7.06 18.71
CA GLY A 108 0.93 6.10 18.74
C GLY A 108 0.73 5.34 17.42
N LEU A 109 1.76 5.32 16.56
CA LEU A 109 1.69 4.68 15.25
C LEU A 109 1.46 3.18 15.36
N ARG A 110 2.04 2.55 16.38
CA ARG A 110 1.87 1.12 16.64
C ARG A 110 0.40 0.76 16.86
N ASP A 111 -0.31 1.56 17.65
CA ASP A 111 -1.73 1.33 17.94
C ASP A 111 -2.59 1.57 16.71
N LEU A 112 -2.29 2.63 15.94
CA LEU A 112 -2.96 2.91 14.68
C LEU A 112 -2.77 1.77 13.68
N PHE A 113 -1.54 1.25 13.59
CA PHE A 113 -1.23 0.17 12.66
C PHE A 113 -1.92 -1.13 13.06
N GLY A 114 -2.06 -1.41 14.35
CA GLY A 114 -2.76 -2.58 14.87
C GLY A 114 -4.27 -2.48 14.86
N ALA A 115 -4.84 -1.28 14.63
CA ALA A 115 -6.29 -1.09 14.61
C ALA A 115 -6.91 -1.73 13.36
N PRO A 116 -8.21 -2.10 13.41
CA PRO A 116 -8.90 -2.60 12.22
C PRO A 116 -8.89 -1.60 11.07
N GLY A 117 -8.87 -2.11 9.85
CA GLY A 117 -8.93 -1.30 8.64
C GLY A 117 -7.75 -1.52 7.71
N LEU A 118 -7.86 -0.94 6.52
CA LEU A 118 -6.83 -1.01 5.48
C LEU A 118 -5.63 -0.15 5.85
N LYS A 119 -4.44 -0.70 5.70
CA LYS A 119 -3.17 0.03 5.87
C LYS A 119 -2.48 0.10 4.52
N VAL A 120 -2.19 1.31 4.08
CA VAL A 120 -1.43 1.58 2.87
C VAL A 120 -0.17 2.32 3.28
N VAL A 121 0.99 1.77 2.95
CA VAL A 121 2.27 2.25 3.47
C VAL A 121 3.23 2.57 2.34
N GLU A 122 3.75 3.81 2.32
CA GLU A 122 4.86 4.22 1.47
C GLU A 122 6.13 4.33 2.32
N TRP A 123 7.28 4.01 1.72
CA TRP A 123 8.58 4.05 2.38
C TRP A 123 8.65 3.15 3.61
N ALA A 124 8.06 1.95 3.50
CA ALA A 124 8.01 0.96 4.58
C ALA A 124 9.41 0.53 5.05
N GLU A 125 10.41 0.58 4.16
CA GLU A 125 11.79 0.21 4.47
C GLU A 125 12.39 1.03 5.62
N LYS A 126 11.87 2.23 5.85
CA LYS A 126 12.30 3.06 6.98
C LYS A 126 11.82 2.51 8.33
N ALA A 127 10.79 1.69 8.32
CA ALA A 127 10.18 1.15 9.54
C ALA A 127 10.09 -0.38 9.53
N HIS A 128 10.76 -1.07 8.60
CA HIS A 128 10.67 -2.52 8.41
C HIS A 128 10.80 -3.35 9.69
N PRO A 129 11.75 -3.09 10.59
CA PRO A 129 11.87 -3.91 11.80
C PRO A 129 10.64 -3.84 12.70
N LEU A 130 9.79 -2.81 12.54
CA LEU A 130 8.63 -2.55 13.39
C LEU A 130 7.32 -2.98 12.72
N LEU A 131 7.35 -3.26 11.41
CA LEU A 131 6.14 -3.59 10.65
C LEU A 131 6.00 -5.09 10.46
N PRO A 132 4.76 -5.61 10.44
CA PRO A 132 4.53 -7.00 10.05
C PRO A 132 4.80 -7.20 8.56
N VAL A 133 4.74 -8.46 8.11
CA VAL A 133 4.82 -8.79 6.68
C VAL A 133 3.60 -8.22 5.98
N PRO A 134 3.78 -7.48 4.86
CA PRO A 134 2.62 -6.98 4.11
C PRO A 134 1.85 -8.12 3.45
N ASP A 135 0.54 -7.91 3.26
CA ASP A 135 -0.26 -8.85 2.49
C ASP A 135 0.07 -8.74 1.00
N LEU A 136 0.21 -7.53 0.51
CA LEU A 136 0.55 -7.26 -0.89
C LEU A 136 1.62 -6.17 -0.95
N ARG A 137 2.66 -6.41 -1.74
CA ARG A 137 3.68 -5.40 -2.05
C ARG A 137 3.54 -4.98 -3.50
N VAL A 138 3.44 -3.67 -3.73
CA VAL A 138 3.38 -3.08 -5.07
C VAL A 138 4.69 -2.36 -5.31
N THR A 139 5.47 -2.84 -6.28
CA THR A 139 6.75 -2.23 -6.65
C THR A 139 6.58 -1.50 -7.97
N ILE A 140 6.85 -0.19 -7.97
CA ILE A 140 6.71 0.67 -9.14
C ILE A 140 8.09 1.11 -9.60
N THR A 141 8.43 0.79 -10.84
CA THR A 141 9.72 1.11 -11.45
C THR A 141 9.50 2.07 -12.60
N PRO A 142 10.02 3.30 -12.52
CA PRO A 142 9.93 4.24 -13.64
C PRO A 142 10.72 3.74 -14.84
N HIS A 143 10.13 3.88 -16.02
CA HIS A 143 10.78 3.69 -17.31
C HIS A 143 10.82 5.05 -18.04
N ASP A 144 11.02 5.04 -19.34
CA ASP A 144 11.07 6.28 -20.13
C ASP A 144 9.73 7.02 -20.09
N GLY A 145 9.78 8.35 -19.88
CA GLY A 145 8.60 9.18 -19.86
C GLY A 145 7.63 8.83 -18.71
N THR A 146 6.36 8.64 -19.05
CA THR A 146 5.31 8.32 -18.08
C THR A 146 5.13 6.83 -17.83
N ILE A 147 5.88 5.99 -18.54
CA ILE A 147 5.74 4.53 -18.45
C ILE A 147 6.27 4.02 -17.12
N ARG A 148 5.52 3.12 -16.49
CA ARG A 148 5.90 2.49 -15.22
C ARG A 148 5.79 0.97 -15.33
N GLY A 149 6.84 0.26 -14.93
CA GLY A 149 6.76 -1.18 -14.71
C GLY A 149 6.22 -1.42 -13.30
N VAL A 150 5.31 -2.37 -13.15
CA VAL A 150 4.67 -2.63 -11.86
C VAL A 150 4.68 -4.11 -11.57
N ARG A 151 5.05 -4.46 -10.35
CA ARG A 151 5.04 -5.81 -9.85
C ARG A 151 4.20 -5.89 -8.58
N PHE A 152 3.29 -6.84 -8.54
CA PHE A 152 2.45 -7.13 -7.38
C PHE A 152 2.89 -8.45 -6.78
N ASP A 153 3.37 -8.46 -5.54
CA ASP A 153 3.79 -9.65 -4.83
C ASP A 153 2.85 -9.91 -3.67
N ALA A 154 2.19 -11.08 -3.68
CA ALA A 154 1.36 -11.53 -2.57
C ALA A 154 2.23 -12.27 -1.57
N MET A 155 2.19 -11.83 -0.31
CA MET A 155 3.03 -12.38 0.76
C MET A 155 2.24 -13.21 1.77
N THR A 156 0.89 -13.17 1.71
CA THR A 156 -0.02 -13.87 2.60
C THR A 156 -1.21 -14.39 1.82
N PRO A 157 -2.05 -15.28 2.40
CA PRO A 157 -3.29 -15.71 1.75
C PRO A 157 -4.23 -14.54 1.39
N ILE A 158 -4.29 -13.50 2.24
CA ILE A 158 -5.05 -12.28 1.93
C ILE A 158 -4.48 -11.61 0.67
N GLY A 159 -3.16 -11.51 0.60
CA GLY A 159 -2.48 -10.98 -0.59
C GLY A 159 -2.80 -11.74 -1.86
N LEU A 160 -2.88 -13.09 -1.78
CA LEU A 160 -3.28 -13.91 -2.93
C LEU A 160 -4.69 -13.59 -3.41
N GLN A 161 -5.63 -13.37 -2.50
CA GLN A 161 -6.99 -12.99 -2.88
C GLN A 161 -7.03 -11.62 -3.56
N LEU A 162 -6.23 -10.66 -3.09
CA LEU A 162 -6.10 -9.36 -3.73
C LEU A 162 -5.49 -9.48 -5.11
N LEU A 163 -4.47 -10.33 -5.24
CA LEU A 163 -3.74 -10.54 -6.49
C LEU A 163 -4.63 -11.11 -7.60
N ASP A 164 -5.58 -11.98 -7.24
CA ASP A 164 -6.49 -12.60 -8.22
C ASP A 164 -7.25 -11.57 -9.05
N ASN A 165 -7.68 -10.47 -8.43
CA ASN A 165 -8.37 -9.40 -9.15
C ASN A 165 -7.45 -8.58 -10.05
N LEU A 166 -6.16 -8.56 -9.76
CA LEU A 166 -5.18 -7.84 -10.58
C LEU A 166 -4.75 -8.64 -11.82
N ARG A 167 -5.00 -9.95 -11.81
CA ARG A 167 -4.65 -10.84 -12.91
C ARG A 167 -5.74 -10.95 -14.00
N SER A 168 -6.95 -10.53 -13.67
CA SER A 168 -8.11 -10.67 -14.59
C SER A 168 -8.23 -9.52 -15.57
#